data_99f4ee4363c9a18aecbd6dc44fcaed8f
#
_entry.id   99f4ee4363c9a18aecbd6dc44fcaed8f
#
_cell.length_a   1.000
_cell.length_b   1.000
_cell.length_c   1.000
_cell.angle_alpha   90.00
_cell.angle_beta   90.00
_cell.angle_gamma   90.00
#
_symmetry.space_group_name_H-M   'P 1'
#
loop_
_entity.id
_entity.type
_entity.pdbx_description
1 polymer ?
#
loop_
_entity_poly.entity_id
_entity_poly.type
_entity_poly.pdbx_seq_one_letter_code
_entity_poly.pdbx_strand_id
1 'polypeptide(L)'
;MRTLLAVPLLVTALVACTPAASDDDGEVYATGPMAPAPDKAAEAVPVVVDTDLAPDDLAALALLVRHPEVEVVAITVSQTGILGCVGSGLVADLFDGLRAPPPPLACGDTARGPDGIPFPQAWAMGAIEDSGLAGDHDPTSLLPVESSAADLIARLALHHDGLQVVALGPLTEVAAVLREHPSAYARLGGITTMAGSLDSASQADGVAEWNAAADPVPFAEVVAGPVPVTVVPDDPVPRGASHGPAGPVVGGLGRVAGFESPAYWDLATAAVFVSPLAATTESGTWSVDTTTDRGRLRRTDDGPVQVVTGLDAAALTEVYRSVFR
;
A
#
# COMPACT_ATOMS: atom_id res chain seq x y z
N MET A 1 -56.00 -33.98 40.43
CA MET A 1 -55.40 -32.67 40.51
C MET A 1 -53.90 -32.88 40.75
N ARG A 2 -53.04 -32.70 39.75
CA ARG A 2 -51.60 -32.72 39.87
C ARG A 2 -51.09 -31.36 39.46
N THR A 3 -50.55 -30.64 40.40
CA THR A 3 -50.02 -29.28 40.24
C THR A 3 -48.61 -29.44 39.64
N LEU A 4 -48.39 -28.90 38.41
CA LEU A 4 -47.09 -28.78 37.80
C LEU A 4 -46.45 -27.47 38.29
N LEU A 5 -45.32 -27.59 38.97
CA LEU A 5 -44.43 -26.52 39.32
C LEU A 5 -43.54 -26.18 38.12
N ALA A 6 -43.64 -24.97 37.60
CA ALA A 6 -42.74 -24.45 36.61
C ALA A 6 -41.44 -23.95 37.26
N VAL A 7 -40.34 -24.50 36.83
CA VAL A 7 -38.96 -24.03 37.21
C VAL A 7 -38.52 -22.98 36.18
N PRO A 8 -38.12 -21.78 36.60
CA PRO A 8 -37.57 -20.82 35.65
C PRO A 8 -36.15 -21.22 35.24
N LEU A 9 -35.92 -21.35 33.93
CA LEU A 9 -34.60 -21.52 33.36
C LEU A 9 -33.87 -20.17 33.41
N LEU A 10 -32.85 -20.10 34.24
CA LEU A 10 -31.92 -19.00 34.32
C LEU A 10 -30.95 -19.15 33.14
N VAL A 11 -31.12 -18.34 32.06
CA VAL A 11 -30.16 -18.26 31.00
C VAL A 11 -29.02 -17.34 31.45
N THR A 12 -27.95 -17.93 31.91
CA THR A 12 -26.68 -17.23 32.14
C THR A 12 -26.05 -16.96 30.78
N ALA A 13 -26.06 -15.71 30.34
CA ALA A 13 -25.27 -15.28 29.19
C ALA A 13 -23.78 -15.39 29.57
N LEU A 14 -23.09 -16.37 29.05
CA LEU A 14 -21.63 -16.43 29.05
C LEU A 14 -21.13 -15.34 28.12
N VAL A 15 -20.69 -14.23 28.69
CA VAL A 15 -19.84 -13.27 28.01
C VAL A 15 -18.51 -13.98 27.80
N ALA A 16 -18.28 -14.46 26.58
CA ALA A 16 -16.97 -14.97 26.19
C ALA A 16 -16.00 -13.78 26.15
N CYS A 17 -15.17 -13.64 27.19
CA CYS A 17 -13.99 -12.79 27.11
C CYS A 17 -13.04 -13.45 26.12
N THR A 18 -12.95 -12.94 24.92
CA THR A 18 -11.85 -13.22 24.01
C THR A 18 -10.57 -12.67 24.65
N PRO A 19 -9.52 -13.47 24.81
CA PRO A 19 -8.27 -12.95 25.34
C PRO A 19 -7.69 -11.93 24.35
N ALA A 20 -7.26 -10.78 24.87
CA ALA A 20 -6.52 -9.81 24.09
C ALA A 20 -5.18 -10.44 23.65
N ALA A 21 -4.80 -10.23 22.39
CA ALA A 21 -3.48 -10.59 21.91
C ALA A 21 -2.46 -9.62 22.55
N SER A 22 -1.36 -10.15 23.06
CA SER A 22 -0.21 -9.36 23.52
C SER A 22 0.97 -9.64 22.61
N ASP A 23 1.71 -8.60 22.26
CA ASP A 23 3.02 -8.77 21.65
C ASP A 23 4.12 -9.00 22.69
N ASP A 24 5.35 -9.22 22.25
CA ASP A 24 6.50 -9.48 23.14
C ASP A 24 6.84 -8.31 24.06
N ASP A 25 6.32 -7.11 23.80
CA ASP A 25 6.51 -5.90 24.61
C ASP A 25 5.41 -5.71 25.68
N GLY A 26 4.44 -6.63 25.74
CA GLY A 26 3.36 -6.60 26.73
C GLY A 26 2.27 -5.56 26.47
N GLU A 27 2.28 -4.91 25.31
CA GLU A 27 1.17 -4.04 24.90
C GLU A 27 -0.07 -4.88 24.53
N VAL A 28 -1.21 -4.50 25.09
CA VAL A 28 -2.49 -5.15 24.82
C VAL A 28 -3.26 -4.33 23.80
N TYR A 29 -3.47 -4.91 22.64
CA TYR A 29 -4.21 -4.25 21.56
C TYR A 29 -5.70 -4.58 21.63
N ALA A 30 -6.53 -3.58 21.34
CA ALA A 30 -7.97 -3.78 21.29
C ALA A 30 -8.33 -4.72 20.13
N THR A 31 -9.03 -5.81 20.43
CA THR A 31 -9.51 -6.79 19.44
C THR A 31 -10.92 -6.45 18.92
N GLY A 32 -11.39 -5.23 19.15
CA GLY A 32 -12.70 -4.74 18.71
C GLY A 32 -12.68 -4.08 17.34
N PRO A 33 -13.86 -3.77 16.78
CA PRO A 33 -13.94 -3.02 15.54
C PRO A 33 -13.25 -1.66 15.68
N MET A 34 -12.53 -1.24 14.65
CA MET A 34 -11.86 0.05 14.63
C MET A 34 -12.83 1.21 14.79
N ALA A 35 -12.36 2.29 15.41
CA ALA A 35 -13.02 3.57 15.32
C ALA A 35 -13.09 4.02 13.84
N PRO A 36 -14.12 4.79 13.43
CA PRO A 36 -14.16 5.40 12.11
C PRO A 36 -12.87 6.18 11.81
N ALA A 37 -12.52 6.27 10.53
CA ALA A 37 -11.39 7.10 10.12
C ALA A 37 -11.62 8.54 10.62
N PRO A 38 -10.57 9.24 11.08
CA PRO A 38 -10.70 10.61 11.57
C PRO A 38 -11.09 11.57 10.43
N ASP A 39 -11.71 12.69 10.79
CA ASP A 39 -11.93 13.78 9.85
C ASP A 39 -10.59 14.28 9.30
N LYS A 40 -10.59 14.65 8.02
CA LYS A 40 -9.41 15.18 7.36
C LYS A 40 -9.10 16.61 7.79
N ALA A 41 -7.83 16.95 7.88
CA ALA A 41 -7.40 18.33 8.07
C ALA A 41 -7.85 19.20 6.88
N ALA A 42 -8.06 20.50 7.13
CA ALA A 42 -8.51 21.43 6.09
C ALA A 42 -7.51 21.56 4.92
N GLU A 43 -6.25 21.27 5.18
CA GLU A 43 -5.16 21.31 4.21
C GLU A 43 -4.56 19.90 3.98
N ALA A 44 -5.40 18.86 4.07
CA ALA A 44 -4.96 17.50 3.80
C ALA A 44 -4.42 17.39 2.36
N VAL A 45 -3.31 16.68 2.22
CA VAL A 45 -2.63 16.51 0.94
C VAL A 45 -3.43 15.54 0.06
N PRO A 46 -3.83 15.94 -1.17
CA PRO A 46 -4.52 15.04 -2.08
C PRO A 46 -3.54 13.99 -2.63
N VAL A 47 -3.94 12.72 -2.52
CA VAL A 47 -3.11 11.56 -2.88
C VAL A 47 -3.88 10.62 -3.79
N VAL A 48 -3.26 10.20 -4.89
CA VAL A 48 -3.63 8.97 -5.59
C VAL A 48 -2.75 7.84 -5.08
N VAL A 49 -3.36 6.73 -4.70
CA VAL A 49 -2.63 5.50 -4.36
C VAL A 49 -2.70 4.58 -5.57
N ASP A 50 -1.52 4.28 -6.14
CA ASP A 50 -1.35 3.30 -7.22
C ASP A 50 -0.83 2.00 -6.60
N THR A 51 -1.58 0.92 -6.75
CA THR A 51 -1.41 -0.30 -5.94
C THR A 51 -1.52 -1.55 -6.82
N ASP A 52 -0.92 -2.64 -6.43
CA ASP A 52 -1.13 -3.94 -7.04
C ASP A 52 -1.90 -4.94 -6.14
N LEU A 53 -2.36 -4.41 -5.00
CA LEU A 53 -3.24 -5.09 -4.06
C LEU A 53 -2.58 -6.28 -3.33
N ALA A 54 -1.27 -6.27 -3.15
CA ALA A 54 -0.63 -7.18 -2.21
C ALA A 54 -1.12 -6.89 -0.77
N PRO A 55 -0.98 -7.80 0.19
CA PRO A 55 -1.45 -7.60 1.55
C PRO A 55 -0.90 -6.36 2.25
N ASP A 56 0.36 -6.01 2.02
CA ASP A 56 0.99 -4.82 2.59
C ASP A 56 0.57 -3.51 1.90
N ASP A 57 0.17 -3.55 0.61
CA ASP A 57 -0.53 -2.45 -0.05
C ASP A 57 -1.82 -2.09 0.69
N LEU A 58 -2.61 -3.10 1.07
CA LEU A 58 -3.86 -2.88 1.78
C LEU A 58 -3.62 -2.25 3.15
N ALA A 59 -2.54 -2.65 3.83
CA ALA A 59 -2.15 -2.04 5.10
C ALA A 59 -1.66 -0.59 4.90
N ALA A 60 -0.89 -0.33 3.84
CA ALA A 60 -0.45 1.02 3.45
C ALA A 60 -1.64 1.92 3.10
N LEU A 61 -2.59 1.41 2.32
CA LEU A 61 -3.82 2.11 1.99
C LEU A 61 -4.64 2.45 3.24
N ALA A 62 -4.76 1.50 4.19
CA ALA A 62 -5.42 1.73 5.47
C ALA A 62 -4.74 2.87 6.26
N LEU A 63 -3.40 2.89 6.29
CA LEU A 63 -2.63 3.96 6.93
C LEU A 63 -2.96 5.32 6.29
N LEU A 64 -2.86 5.42 4.98
CA LEU A 64 -3.10 6.67 4.24
C LEU A 64 -4.54 7.16 4.41
N VAL A 65 -5.53 6.26 4.33
CA VAL A 65 -6.94 6.60 4.55
C VAL A 65 -7.19 7.09 5.97
N ARG A 66 -6.51 6.56 6.96
CA ARG A 66 -6.70 6.99 8.36
C ARG A 66 -5.85 8.19 8.75
N HIS A 67 -4.80 8.52 8.01
CA HIS A 67 -3.96 9.65 8.36
C HIS A 67 -4.70 10.98 8.18
N PRO A 68 -4.80 11.87 9.21
CA PRO A 68 -5.63 13.07 9.13
C PRO A 68 -5.13 14.09 8.10
N GLU A 69 -3.84 14.10 7.78
CA GLU A 69 -3.23 15.05 6.83
C GLU A 69 -3.19 14.50 5.38
N VAL A 70 -3.80 13.36 5.11
CA VAL A 70 -3.84 12.72 3.78
C VAL A 70 -5.27 12.56 3.32
N GLU A 71 -5.58 13.03 2.13
CA GLU A 71 -6.86 12.79 1.45
C GLU A 71 -6.62 11.85 0.25
N VAL A 72 -7.01 10.59 0.38
CA VAL A 72 -6.96 9.64 -0.74
C VAL A 72 -8.10 9.97 -1.71
N VAL A 73 -7.77 10.66 -2.81
CA VAL A 73 -8.75 11.14 -3.80
C VAL A 73 -9.07 10.14 -4.89
N ALA A 74 -8.20 9.14 -5.10
CA ALA A 74 -8.45 8.01 -5.97
C ALA A 74 -7.52 6.84 -5.66
N ILE A 75 -7.90 5.66 -6.14
CA ILE A 75 -7.07 4.46 -6.16
C ILE A 75 -6.92 4.03 -7.61
N THR A 76 -5.69 3.72 -8.02
CA THR A 76 -5.42 3.08 -9.30
C THR A 76 -4.81 1.71 -9.06
N VAL A 77 -5.16 0.74 -9.91
CA VAL A 77 -4.70 -0.64 -9.75
C VAL A 77 -3.89 -1.06 -10.94
N SER A 78 -2.60 -1.36 -10.70
CA SER A 78 -1.70 -1.82 -11.75
C SER A 78 -2.07 -3.21 -12.25
N GLN A 79 -2.27 -3.33 -13.57
CA GLN A 79 -2.55 -4.62 -14.20
C GLN A 79 -1.30 -5.50 -14.35
N THR A 80 -0.12 -4.92 -14.19
CA THR A 80 1.15 -5.64 -14.24
C THR A 80 1.58 -6.18 -12.87
N GLY A 81 0.85 -5.83 -11.82
CA GLY A 81 1.12 -6.23 -10.44
C GLY A 81 0.64 -7.63 -10.08
N ILE A 82 0.58 -7.90 -8.77
CA ILE A 82 0.26 -9.23 -8.21
C ILE A 82 -1.18 -9.63 -8.54
N LEU A 83 -2.17 -8.78 -8.23
CA LEU A 83 -3.58 -9.11 -8.40
C LEU A 83 -4.24 -8.40 -9.57
N GLY A 84 -3.80 -7.21 -9.92
CA GLY A 84 -4.51 -6.36 -10.86
C GLY A 84 -5.96 -6.09 -10.42
N CYS A 85 -6.79 -5.63 -11.33
CA CYS A 85 -8.17 -5.22 -11.02
C CYS A 85 -9.12 -6.34 -10.60
N VAL A 86 -8.75 -7.59 -10.77
CA VAL A 86 -9.53 -8.71 -10.21
C VAL A 86 -9.55 -8.69 -8.67
N GLY A 87 -8.56 -8.03 -8.07
CA GLY A 87 -8.48 -7.83 -6.62
C GLY A 87 -9.28 -6.62 -6.09
N SER A 88 -9.97 -5.85 -6.93
CA SER A 88 -10.66 -4.62 -6.50
C SER A 88 -11.72 -4.84 -5.42
N GLY A 89 -12.28 -6.05 -5.31
CA GLY A 89 -13.16 -6.43 -4.22
C GLY A 89 -12.51 -6.30 -2.84
N LEU A 90 -11.20 -6.53 -2.72
CA LEU A 90 -10.47 -6.36 -1.47
C LEU A 90 -10.45 -4.90 -1.00
N VAL A 91 -10.45 -3.95 -1.93
CA VAL A 91 -10.55 -2.52 -1.62
C VAL A 91 -11.92 -2.20 -1.01
N ALA A 92 -12.99 -2.77 -1.55
CA ALA A 92 -14.33 -2.60 -0.98
C ALA A 92 -14.40 -3.13 0.46
N ASP A 93 -13.87 -4.33 0.69
CA ASP A 93 -13.80 -4.96 2.01
C ASP A 93 -12.99 -4.10 3.00
N LEU A 94 -11.87 -3.57 2.54
CA LEU A 94 -11.02 -2.69 3.33
C LEU A 94 -11.78 -1.43 3.77
N PHE A 95 -12.43 -0.73 2.82
CA PHE A 95 -13.13 0.51 3.12
C PHE A 95 -14.37 0.31 4.00
N ASP A 96 -15.05 -0.83 3.86
CA ASP A 96 -16.11 -1.21 4.80
C ASP A 96 -15.58 -1.40 6.22
N GLY A 97 -14.46 -2.13 6.36
CA GLY A 97 -13.76 -2.29 7.63
C GLY A 97 -13.29 -0.97 8.24
N LEU A 98 -12.80 -0.04 7.42
CA LEU A 98 -12.39 1.30 7.81
C LEU A 98 -13.58 2.23 8.11
N ARG A 99 -14.82 1.84 7.75
CA ARG A 99 -16.02 2.67 7.83
C ARG A 99 -15.85 4.01 7.11
N ALA A 100 -15.19 3.99 5.96
CA ALA A 100 -14.93 5.12 5.11
C ALA A 100 -15.52 4.88 3.72
N PRO A 101 -16.06 5.91 3.05
CA PRO A 101 -16.47 5.74 1.67
C PRO A 101 -15.25 5.53 0.77
N PRO A 102 -15.27 4.52 -0.12
CA PRO A 102 -14.18 4.31 -1.05
C PRO A 102 -14.12 5.46 -2.07
N PRO A 103 -12.92 5.97 -2.41
CA PRO A 103 -12.76 6.92 -3.50
C PRO A 103 -12.94 6.23 -4.86
N PRO A 104 -13.00 6.99 -5.97
CA PRO A 104 -12.97 6.41 -7.30
C PRO A 104 -11.78 5.47 -7.48
N LEU A 105 -12.02 4.31 -8.10
CA LEU A 105 -11.00 3.33 -8.44
C LEU A 105 -10.95 3.16 -9.96
N ALA A 106 -9.75 3.16 -10.55
CA ALA A 106 -9.53 2.87 -11.96
C ALA A 106 -8.48 1.76 -12.14
N CYS A 107 -8.64 1.00 -13.20
CA CYS A 107 -7.71 -0.06 -13.56
C CYS A 107 -6.69 0.42 -14.59
N GLY A 108 -5.48 -0.10 -14.50
CA GLY A 108 -4.50 0.02 -15.57
C GLY A 108 -4.94 -0.71 -16.83
N ASP A 109 -4.51 -0.20 -17.97
CA ASP A 109 -4.86 -0.75 -19.29
C ASP A 109 -3.79 -1.70 -19.84
N THR A 110 -2.56 -1.56 -19.39
CA THR A 110 -1.40 -2.08 -20.09
C THR A 110 -0.87 -3.37 -19.50
N ALA A 111 -0.58 -4.31 -20.40
CA ALA A 111 0.33 -5.38 -20.07
C ALA A 111 1.75 -4.81 -19.89
N ARG A 112 2.55 -5.45 -19.04
CA ARG A 112 3.96 -5.10 -18.86
C ARG A 112 4.74 -5.04 -20.17
N GLY A 113 5.80 -4.25 -20.19
CA GLY A 113 6.70 -4.17 -21.32
C GLY A 113 7.43 -5.50 -21.61
N PRO A 114 8.13 -5.59 -22.76
CA PRO A 114 8.77 -6.83 -23.22
C PRO A 114 9.85 -7.35 -22.26
N ASP A 115 10.48 -6.47 -21.50
CA ASP A 115 11.53 -6.81 -20.55
C ASP A 115 11.00 -7.13 -19.15
N GLY A 116 9.69 -6.94 -18.91
CA GLY A 116 9.03 -7.20 -17.66
C GLY A 116 8.84 -8.70 -17.39
N ILE A 117 8.86 -9.07 -16.12
CA ILE A 117 8.59 -10.44 -15.67
C ILE A 117 7.26 -10.48 -14.88
N PRO A 118 6.49 -11.58 -15.00
CA PRO A 118 5.27 -11.73 -14.22
C PRO A 118 5.60 -12.05 -12.76
N PHE A 119 4.78 -11.58 -11.85
CA PHE A 119 4.78 -12.10 -10.49
C PHE A 119 4.50 -13.61 -10.51
N PRO A 120 5.08 -14.40 -9.57
CA PRO A 120 4.76 -15.80 -9.43
C PRO A 120 3.25 -16.00 -9.15
N GLN A 121 2.59 -16.89 -9.91
CA GLN A 121 1.15 -17.11 -9.75
C GLN A 121 0.77 -17.54 -8.32
N ALA A 122 1.65 -18.26 -7.63
CA ALA A 122 1.40 -18.66 -6.24
C ALA A 122 1.27 -17.45 -5.30
N TRP A 123 1.91 -16.33 -5.61
CA TRP A 123 1.81 -15.11 -4.81
C TRP A 123 0.44 -14.43 -4.99
N ALA A 124 -0.10 -14.40 -6.19
CA ALA A 124 -1.46 -13.90 -6.42
C ALA A 124 -2.51 -14.70 -5.63
N MET A 125 -2.34 -16.02 -5.57
CA MET A 125 -3.21 -16.89 -4.76
C MET A 125 -3.03 -16.62 -3.26
N GLY A 126 -1.78 -16.54 -2.80
CA GLY A 126 -1.45 -16.23 -1.41
C GLY A 126 -1.94 -14.84 -0.99
N ALA A 127 -1.81 -13.84 -1.85
CA ALA A 127 -2.23 -12.48 -1.56
C ALA A 127 -3.74 -12.38 -1.22
N ILE A 128 -4.58 -13.17 -1.88
CA ILE A 128 -6.02 -13.24 -1.57
C ILE A 128 -6.25 -13.90 -0.21
N GLU A 129 -5.58 -15.03 0.06
CA GLU A 129 -5.72 -15.76 1.33
C GLU A 129 -5.17 -14.94 2.50
N ASP A 130 -3.97 -14.38 2.33
CA ASP A 130 -3.25 -13.60 3.33
C ASP A 130 -3.94 -12.27 3.62
N SER A 131 -4.69 -11.71 2.66
CA SER A 131 -5.46 -10.49 2.89
C SER A 131 -6.49 -10.66 4.02
N GLY A 132 -6.99 -11.86 4.24
CA GLY A 132 -8.05 -12.13 5.22
C GLY A 132 -9.36 -11.37 4.93
N LEU A 133 -9.43 -10.66 3.82
CA LEU A 133 -10.56 -9.84 3.37
C LEU A 133 -11.47 -10.58 2.38
N ALA A 134 -11.06 -11.76 1.91
CA ALA A 134 -11.88 -12.60 1.03
C ALA A 134 -13.11 -13.12 1.79
N GLY A 135 -14.13 -12.31 1.88
CA GLY A 135 -15.38 -12.55 2.57
C GLY A 135 -16.58 -12.39 1.65
N ASP A 136 -17.75 -12.29 2.23
CA ASP A 136 -19.07 -12.31 1.57
C ASP A 136 -19.41 -11.02 0.80
N HIS A 137 -18.42 -10.24 0.33
CA HIS A 137 -18.70 -8.98 -0.35
C HIS A 137 -19.25 -9.22 -1.76
N ASP A 138 -20.29 -8.46 -2.08
CA ASP A 138 -20.79 -8.37 -3.45
C ASP A 138 -19.67 -7.78 -4.34
N PRO A 139 -19.13 -8.52 -5.31
CA PRO A 139 -18.09 -8.02 -6.19
C PRO A 139 -18.50 -6.79 -7.01
N THR A 140 -19.78 -6.40 -6.95
CA THR A 140 -20.28 -5.18 -7.58
C THR A 140 -20.23 -3.97 -6.65
N SER A 141 -19.83 -4.13 -5.39
CA SER A 141 -19.82 -3.06 -4.37
C SER A 141 -18.82 -1.93 -4.69
N LEU A 142 -17.76 -2.24 -5.43
CA LEU A 142 -16.80 -1.27 -5.94
C LEU A 142 -16.48 -1.57 -7.40
N LEU A 143 -17.22 -0.94 -8.31
CA LEU A 143 -16.93 -1.03 -9.73
C LEU A 143 -15.90 0.02 -10.13
N PRO A 144 -14.87 -0.37 -10.89
CA PRO A 144 -13.94 0.59 -11.46
C PRO A 144 -14.67 1.63 -12.32
N VAL A 145 -14.17 2.87 -12.29
CA VAL A 145 -14.65 3.89 -13.22
C VAL A 145 -14.26 3.52 -14.66
N GLU A 146 -14.98 4.04 -15.65
CA GLU A 146 -14.74 3.72 -17.08
C GLU A 146 -13.41 4.27 -17.63
N SER A 147 -12.79 5.27 -16.95
CA SER A 147 -11.49 5.81 -17.38
C SER A 147 -10.35 4.87 -16.99
N SER A 148 -9.27 4.87 -17.79
CA SER A 148 -8.04 4.19 -17.42
C SER A 148 -7.41 4.81 -16.17
N ALA A 149 -6.51 4.07 -15.51
CA ALA A 149 -5.74 4.58 -14.38
C ALA A 149 -4.94 5.83 -14.74
N ALA A 150 -4.25 5.82 -15.88
CA ALA A 150 -3.47 6.96 -16.36
C ALA A 150 -4.35 8.20 -16.63
N ASP A 151 -5.52 8.04 -17.25
CA ASP A 151 -6.46 9.13 -17.46
C ASP A 151 -7.02 9.69 -16.18
N LEU A 152 -7.29 8.83 -15.17
CA LEU A 152 -7.77 9.26 -13.86
C LEU A 152 -6.71 10.10 -13.14
N ILE A 153 -5.47 9.62 -13.07
CA ILE A 153 -4.34 10.35 -12.48
C ILE A 153 -4.17 11.70 -13.19
N ALA A 154 -4.12 11.69 -14.53
CA ALA A 154 -3.93 12.90 -15.33
C ALA A 154 -5.04 13.95 -15.09
N ARG A 155 -6.29 13.50 -15.04
CA ARG A 155 -7.44 14.38 -14.74
C ARG A 155 -7.32 14.98 -13.36
N LEU A 156 -6.98 14.18 -12.34
CA LEU A 156 -6.84 14.65 -10.96
C LEU A 156 -5.67 15.62 -10.81
N ALA A 157 -4.53 15.38 -11.50
CA ALA A 157 -3.38 16.29 -11.51
C ALA A 157 -3.71 17.68 -12.10
N LEU A 158 -4.71 17.76 -12.97
CA LEU A 158 -5.21 19.04 -13.50
C LEU A 158 -6.18 19.76 -12.54
N HIS A 159 -6.77 19.05 -11.59
CA HIS A 159 -7.79 19.59 -10.67
C HIS A 159 -7.27 19.83 -9.25
N HIS A 160 -6.24 19.11 -8.83
CA HIS A 160 -5.63 19.25 -7.51
C HIS A 160 -4.20 19.79 -7.64
N ASP A 161 -3.98 20.99 -7.13
CA ASP A 161 -2.64 21.54 -7.07
C ASP A 161 -1.78 20.72 -6.10
N GLY A 162 -0.61 20.29 -6.55
CA GLY A 162 0.30 19.50 -5.73
C GLY A 162 -0.13 18.06 -5.46
N LEU A 163 -0.99 17.49 -6.31
CA LEU A 163 -1.39 16.08 -6.20
C LEU A 163 -0.17 15.18 -6.04
N GLN A 164 -0.18 14.35 -5.00
CA GLN A 164 0.86 13.35 -4.77
C GLN A 164 0.42 11.99 -5.33
N VAL A 165 1.38 11.20 -5.77
CA VAL A 165 1.17 9.79 -6.09
C VAL A 165 1.99 8.96 -5.09
N VAL A 166 1.33 8.03 -4.41
CA VAL A 166 1.98 6.96 -3.64
C VAL A 166 1.79 5.67 -4.44
N ALA A 167 2.88 5.21 -5.07
CA ALA A 167 2.89 4.03 -5.91
C ALA A 167 3.51 2.85 -5.15
N LEU A 168 2.70 1.83 -4.95
CA LEU A 168 3.02 0.63 -4.16
C LEU A 168 3.22 -0.60 -5.07
N GLY A 169 2.68 -0.55 -6.30
CA GLY A 169 2.89 -1.54 -7.35
C GLY A 169 3.85 -1.10 -8.45
N PRO A 170 3.97 -1.88 -9.53
CA PRO A 170 4.74 -1.50 -10.71
C PRO A 170 4.31 -0.16 -11.28
N LEU A 171 5.26 0.68 -11.68
CA LEU A 171 5.02 2.07 -12.12
C LEU A 171 4.48 2.19 -13.56
N THR A 172 3.83 1.17 -14.06
CA THR A 172 3.29 1.10 -15.43
C THR A 172 2.32 2.25 -15.71
N GLU A 173 1.38 2.47 -14.79
CA GLU A 173 0.32 3.48 -14.92
C GLU A 173 0.87 4.90 -14.75
N VAL A 174 1.77 5.09 -13.80
CA VAL A 174 2.44 6.38 -13.56
C VAL A 174 3.29 6.81 -14.76
N ALA A 175 4.01 5.86 -15.37
CA ALA A 175 4.78 6.11 -16.60
C ALA A 175 3.86 6.33 -17.83
N ALA A 176 2.68 5.71 -17.86
CA ALA A 176 1.69 6.00 -18.89
C ALA A 176 1.24 7.47 -18.79
N VAL A 177 1.03 8.02 -17.61
CA VAL A 177 0.74 9.46 -17.44
C VAL A 177 1.87 10.32 -18.00
N LEU A 178 3.13 9.96 -17.76
CA LEU A 178 4.29 10.69 -18.28
C LEU A 178 4.30 10.69 -19.83
N ARG A 179 4.00 9.56 -20.44
CA ARG A 179 4.03 9.38 -21.91
C ARG A 179 2.83 10.03 -22.61
N GLU A 180 1.65 9.85 -22.07
CA GLU A 180 0.38 10.18 -22.72
C GLU A 180 -0.16 11.55 -22.29
N HIS A 181 0.12 11.97 -21.06
CA HIS A 181 -0.36 13.22 -20.45
C HIS A 181 0.78 14.04 -19.82
N PRO A 182 1.87 14.35 -20.55
CA PRO A 182 3.08 14.99 -19.99
C PRO A 182 2.79 16.32 -19.28
N SER A 183 1.79 17.07 -19.75
CA SER A 183 1.39 18.34 -19.11
C SER A 183 0.69 18.14 -17.77
N ALA A 184 -0.06 17.07 -17.60
CA ALA A 184 -0.67 16.71 -16.33
C ALA A 184 0.37 16.12 -15.38
N TYR A 185 1.24 15.24 -15.89
CA TYR A 185 2.36 14.69 -15.13
C TYR A 185 3.23 15.78 -14.49
N ALA A 186 3.58 16.81 -15.25
CA ALA A 186 4.38 17.93 -14.77
C ALA A 186 3.70 18.78 -13.66
N ARG A 187 2.42 18.56 -13.39
CA ARG A 187 1.67 19.21 -12.30
C ARG A 187 1.61 18.38 -11.03
N LEU A 188 2.06 17.12 -11.06
CA LEU A 188 2.16 16.32 -9.85
C LEU A 188 3.09 17.01 -8.84
N GLY A 189 2.72 16.99 -7.58
CA GLY A 189 3.54 17.54 -6.51
C GLY A 189 4.74 16.66 -6.17
N GLY A 190 4.62 15.36 -6.37
CA GLY A 190 5.67 14.37 -6.15
C GLY A 190 5.15 12.94 -6.31
N ILE A 191 6.10 12.02 -6.35
CA ILE A 191 5.84 10.58 -6.40
C ILE A 191 6.67 9.93 -5.29
N THR A 192 6.02 9.15 -4.43
CA THR A 192 6.70 8.25 -3.48
C THR A 192 6.39 6.83 -3.91
N THR A 193 7.41 6.02 -4.13
CA THR A 193 7.21 4.67 -4.67
C THR A 193 8.00 3.62 -3.91
N MET A 194 7.37 2.46 -3.72
CA MET A 194 8.04 1.22 -3.34
C MET A 194 8.53 0.54 -4.62
N ALA A 195 9.81 0.58 -4.90
CA ALA A 195 10.40 -0.08 -6.05
C ALA A 195 11.92 -0.18 -5.97
N GLY A 196 12.45 -1.23 -6.53
CA GLY A 196 13.89 -1.42 -6.75
C GLY A 196 14.68 -1.86 -5.53
N SER A 197 15.96 -2.09 -5.76
CA SER A 197 16.93 -2.51 -4.75
C SER A 197 18.26 -1.77 -4.87
N LEU A 198 18.92 -1.56 -3.74
CA LEU A 198 20.28 -1.02 -3.68
C LEU A 198 21.34 -2.13 -3.79
N ASP A 199 21.04 -3.33 -3.27
CA ASP A 199 21.89 -4.48 -3.34
C ASP A 199 21.40 -5.52 -4.36
N SER A 200 22.32 -6.13 -5.08
CA SER A 200 22.01 -7.26 -5.95
C SER A 200 21.71 -8.50 -5.12
N ALA A 201 20.66 -9.21 -5.44
CA ALA A 201 20.30 -10.48 -4.81
C ALA A 201 19.62 -10.35 -3.43
N SER A 202 18.85 -9.32 -3.20
CA SER A 202 17.93 -9.29 -2.06
C SER A 202 16.82 -10.34 -2.16
N GLN A 203 16.45 -10.75 -3.40
CA GLN A 203 15.42 -11.74 -3.66
C GLN A 203 16.01 -13.11 -4.03
N ALA A 204 15.40 -14.17 -3.51
CA ALA A 204 15.83 -15.54 -3.75
C ALA A 204 15.77 -15.98 -5.22
N ASP A 205 14.97 -15.30 -6.03
CA ASP A 205 14.71 -15.63 -7.43
C ASP A 205 15.62 -14.91 -8.42
N GLY A 206 16.61 -14.15 -7.93
CA GLY A 206 17.61 -13.46 -8.77
C GLY A 206 17.11 -12.19 -9.44
N VAL A 207 15.99 -11.64 -9.00
CA VAL A 207 15.54 -10.28 -9.35
C VAL A 207 15.88 -9.32 -8.22
N ALA A 208 16.13 -8.07 -8.54
CA ALA A 208 16.45 -7.08 -7.52
C ALA A 208 15.21 -6.79 -6.65
N GLU A 209 14.09 -6.43 -7.25
CA GLU A 209 12.81 -6.20 -6.57
C GLU A 209 11.68 -6.39 -7.58
N TRP A 210 10.51 -6.87 -7.12
CA TRP A 210 9.46 -7.35 -8.01
C TRP A 210 8.65 -6.26 -8.68
N ASN A 211 8.30 -5.16 -8.03
CA ASN A 211 7.59 -4.05 -8.66
C ASN A 211 8.40 -3.48 -9.83
N ALA A 212 9.69 -3.26 -9.60
CA ALA A 212 10.61 -2.80 -10.62
C ALA A 212 10.88 -3.87 -11.71
N ALA A 213 10.98 -5.15 -11.33
CA ALA A 213 11.22 -6.22 -12.28
C ALA A 213 10.00 -6.54 -13.15
N ALA A 214 8.79 -6.33 -12.64
CA ALA A 214 7.55 -6.55 -13.38
C ALA A 214 7.41 -5.58 -14.58
N ASP A 215 7.88 -4.35 -14.45
CA ASP A 215 7.95 -3.39 -15.56
C ASP A 215 9.10 -2.40 -15.40
N PRO A 216 10.35 -2.81 -15.70
CA PRO A 216 11.55 -2.06 -15.33
C PRO A 216 11.72 -0.76 -16.14
N VAL A 217 11.20 -0.70 -17.36
CA VAL A 217 11.31 0.51 -18.21
C VAL A 217 10.47 1.66 -17.66
N PRO A 218 9.18 1.49 -17.31
CA PRO A 218 8.40 2.47 -16.56
C PRO A 218 9.08 3.00 -15.31
N PHE A 219 9.67 2.12 -14.50
CA PHE A 219 10.40 2.57 -13.32
C PHE A 219 11.57 3.48 -13.68
N ALA A 220 12.36 3.11 -14.68
CA ALA A 220 13.47 3.95 -15.16
C ALA A 220 13.00 5.31 -15.70
N GLU A 221 11.89 5.35 -16.43
CA GLU A 221 11.33 6.59 -16.96
C GLU A 221 10.81 7.53 -15.87
N VAL A 222 10.13 6.99 -14.85
CA VAL A 222 9.64 7.79 -13.72
C VAL A 222 10.80 8.36 -12.92
N VAL A 223 11.84 7.55 -12.62
CA VAL A 223 13.05 8.01 -11.92
C VAL A 223 13.80 9.09 -12.70
N ALA A 224 13.80 9.01 -14.04
CA ALA A 224 14.40 10.03 -14.90
C ALA A 224 13.47 11.22 -15.21
N GLY A 225 12.23 11.17 -14.71
CA GLY A 225 11.18 12.15 -15.01
C GLY A 225 11.41 13.51 -14.34
N PRO A 226 10.60 14.52 -14.71
CA PRO A 226 10.77 15.89 -14.25
C PRO A 226 10.13 16.19 -12.88
N VAL A 227 9.39 15.26 -12.31
CA VAL A 227 8.67 15.41 -11.04
C VAL A 227 9.56 14.91 -9.90
N PRO A 228 9.50 15.50 -8.69
CA PRO A 228 10.22 14.97 -7.53
C PRO A 228 9.83 13.53 -7.24
N VAL A 229 10.82 12.65 -7.07
CA VAL A 229 10.62 11.23 -6.78
C VAL A 229 11.34 10.86 -5.50
N THR A 230 10.63 10.17 -4.62
CA THR A 230 11.22 9.45 -3.47
C THR A 230 11.02 7.96 -3.71
N VAL A 231 12.12 7.22 -3.77
CA VAL A 231 12.12 5.76 -3.93
C VAL A 231 12.42 5.11 -2.60
N VAL A 232 11.60 4.18 -2.19
CA VAL A 232 11.82 3.28 -1.04
C VAL A 232 12.13 1.90 -1.59
N PRO A 233 13.42 1.52 -1.68
CA PRO A 233 13.82 0.19 -2.13
C PRO A 233 13.48 -0.89 -1.09
N ASP A 234 13.55 -2.15 -1.48
CA ASP A 234 13.30 -3.28 -0.56
C ASP A 234 14.40 -3.49 0.49
N ASP A 235 15.65 -3.11 0.20
CA ASP A 235 16.80 -3.38 1.06
C ASP A 235 16.77 -2.73 2.45
N PRO A 236 16.40 -1.43 2.59
CA PRO A 236 16.45 -0.77 3.88
C PRO A 236 15.27 -1.12 4.78
N VAL A 237 14.23 -1.79 4.28
CA VAL A 237 13.07 -2.18 5.08
C VAL A 237 13.47 -3.28 6.06
N PRO A 238 13.29 -3.07 7.38
CA PRO A 238 13.71 -4.02 8.37
C PRO A 238 12.95 -5.34 8.24
N ARG A 239 13.67 -6.43 8.02
CA ARG A 239 13.09 -7.77 7.99
C ARG A 239 12.81 -8.24 9.43
N GLY A 240 11.61 -8.77 9.65
CA GLY A 240 11.23 -9.30 10.96
C GLY A 240 11.08 -8.24 12.06
N ALA A 241 10.99 -6.97 11.70
CA ALA A 241 10.62 -5.94 12.65
C ALA A 241 9.18 -6.18 13.13
N SER A 242 8.96 -6.04 14.42
CA SER A 242 7.60 -6.00 14.96
C SER A 242 6.91 -4.75 14.42
N HIS A 243 5.91 -4.93 13.58
CA HIS A 243 5.26 -3.83 12.89
C HIS A 243 4.10 -3.24 13.69
N GLY A 244 4.05 -3.57 14.95
CA GLY A 244 3.02 -3.03 15.83
C GLY A 244 1.62 -3.49 15.46
N PRO A 245 0.61 -2.80 15.95
CA PRO A 245 -0.75 -3.30 16.09
C PRO A 245 -1.62 -3.11 14.83
N ALA A 246 -1.13 -3.33 13.64
CA ALA A 246 -2.04 -3.35 12.51
C ALA A 246 -3.03 -4.54 12.59
N GLY A 247 -2.76 -5.49 13.48
CA GLY A 247 -3.66 -6.59 13.77
C GLY A 247 -5.10 -6.23 14.09
N PRO A 248 -5.37 -5.17 14.85
CA PRO A 248 -6.73 -4.70 15.10
C PRO A 248 -7.29 -3.80 14.02
N VAL A 249 -6.46 -3.41 13.06
CA VAL A 249 -6.78 -2.32 12.13
C VAL A 249 -8.07 -2.57 11.39
N VAL A 250 -8.33 -3.78 11.03
CA VAL A 250 -9.53 -4.11 10.27
C VAL A 250 -9.96 -5.51 10.63
N GLY A 251 -10.55 -5.75 11.76
CA GLY A 251 -11.11 -7.03 12.20
C GLY A 251 -10.53 -8.32 11.62
N GLY A 252 -10.35 -8.41 10.35
CA GLY A 252 -9.68 -9.45 9.57
C GLY A 252 -8.29 -9.02 9.07
N LEU A 253 -8.02 -7.75 8.84
CA LEU A 253 -6.70 -7.26 8.45
C LEU A 253 -5.62 -7.52 9.50
N GLY A 254 -5.98 -7.93 10.68
CA GLY A 254 -5.04 -8.44 11.66
C GLY A 254 -4.40 -9.77 11.31
N ARG A 255 -4.96 -10.45 10.35
CA ARG A 255 -4.34 -11.61 9.71
C ARG A 255 -3.69 -11.23 8.40
N VAL A 256 -4.12 -10.12 7.87
CA VAL A 256 -3.53 -9.52 6.72
C VAL A 256 -2.13 -9.25 7.05
N ALA A 257 -1.44 -9.53 6.14
CA ALA A 257 -0.12 -9.21 6.18
C ALA A 257 0.61 -10.01 7.21
N GLY A 258 0.18 -11.19 7.44
CA GLY A 258 1.15 -11.83 8.17
C GLY A 258 2.04 -10.80 8.81
N PHE A 259 1.58 -10.12 9.85
CA PHE A 259 2.51 -9.44 10.68
C PHE A 259 3.61 -10.44 11.09
N GLU A 260 3.45 -11.65 10.67
CA GLU A 260 4.39 -12.74 10.51
C GLU A 260 5.18 -12.67 9.20
N SER A 261 4.77 -11.86 8.19
CA SER A 261 5.58 -11.66 7.00
C SER A 261 6.83 -10.85 7.35
N PRO A 262 8.00 -11.26 6.87
CA PRO A 262 9.27 -10.64 7.27
C PRO A 262 9.47 -9.22 6.73
N ALA A 263 8.59 -8.67 5.92
CA ALA A 263 8.76 -7.33 5.37
C ALA A 263 7.42 -6.68 4.97
N TYR A 264 7.30 -5.40 5.25
CA TYR A 264 6.17 -4.53 4.94
C TYR A 264 6.67 -3.35 4.15
N TRP A 265 7.00 -3.60 2.90
CA TRP A 265 7.61 -2.59 2.05
C TRP A 265 6.67 -1.42 1.80
N ASP A 266 5.42 -1.72 1.46
CA ASP A 266 4.42 -0.71 1.11
C ASP A 266 3.94 0.08 2.32
N LEU A 267 3.72 -0.60 3.45
CA LEU A 267 3.39 0.07 4.70
C LEU A 267 4.52 1.02 5.15
N ALA A 268 5.78 0.61 5.01
CA ALA A 268 6.94 1.46 5.29
C ALA A 268 7.00 2.64 4.30
N THR A 269 6.70 2.42 3.04
CA THR A 269 6.63 3.46 2.00
C THR A 269 5.56 4.50 2.32
N ALA A 270 4.36 4.06 2.70
CA ALA A 270 3.29 4.94 3.16
C ALA A 270 3.70 5.73 4.42
N ALA A 271 4.39 5.09 5.37
CA ALA A 271 4.90 5.76 6.56
C ALA A 271 5.99 6.79 6.24
N VAL A 272 6.89 6.51 5.31
CA VAL A 272 7.89 7.50 4.81
C VAL A 272 7.20 8.67 4.14
N PHE A 273 6.14 8.44 3.36
CA PHE A 273 5.38 9.51 2.73
C PHE A 273 4.77 10.47 3.78
N VAL A 274 4.14 9.96 4.82
CA VAL A 274 3.52 10.81 5.86
C VAL A 274 4.52 11.35 6.88
N SER A 275 5.66 10.70 7.04
CA SER A 275 6.72 11.09 7.98
C SER A 275 8.11 10.89 7.37
N PRO A 276 8.57 11.78 6.49
CA PRO A 276 9.87 11.63 5.83
C PRO A 276 11.06 11.55 6.80
N LEU A 277 10.89 12.04 8.04
CA LEU A 277 11.93 11.98 9.07
C LEU A 277 12.17 10.54 9.59
N ALA A 278 11.28 9.60 9.29
CA ALA A 278 11.48 8.18 9.59
C ALA A 278 12.50 7.51 8.65
N ALA A 279 12.98 8.23 7.64
CA ALA A 279 13.91 7.71 6.64
C ALA A 279 15.21 8.51 6.56
N THR A 280 16.30 7.81 6.27
CA THR A 280 17.54 8.41 5.77
C THR A 280 17.53 8.29 4.26
N THR A 281 17.73 9.39 3.55
CA THR A 281 17.71 9.43 2.09
C THR A 281 19.05 9.89 1.52
N GLU A 282 19.36 9.43 0.32
CA GLU A 282 20.46 9.92 -0.51
C GLU A 282 19.89 10.58 -1.77
N SER A 283 20.23 11.86 -1.96
CA SER A 283 19.85 12.60 -3.17
C SER A 283 20.79 12.30 -4.31
N GLY A 284 20.28 12.16 -5.51
CA GLY A 284 21.12 11.93 -6.67
C GLY A 284 20.38 11.81 -7.99
N THR A 285 21.13 11.63 -9.05
CA THR A 285 20.68 11.06 -10.30
C THR A 285 20.88 9.55 -10.20
N TRP A 286 19.84 8.80 -10.46
CA TRP A 286 19.85 7.36 -10.31
C TRP A 286 19.52 6.67 -11.64
N SER A 287 20.22 5.61 -11.95
CA SER A 287 19.90 4.72 -13.06
C SER A 287 19.26 3.45 -12.53
N VAL A 288 18.34 2.90 -13.30
CA VAL A 288 17.68 1.62 -13.05
C VAL A 288 18.19 0.61 -14.06
N ASP A 289 18.63 -0.57 -13.63
CA ASP A 289 18.95 -1.67 -14.54
C ASP A 289 17.61 -2.27 -15.04
N THR A 290 17.39 -2.20 -16.35
CA THR A 290 16.17 -2.70 -16.99
C THR A 290 16.35 -4.08 -17.62
N THR A 291 17.54 -4.69 -17.54
CA THR A 291 17.88 -5.87 -18.33
C THR A 291 18.35 -7.07 -17.51
N THR A 292 19.52 -6.98 -16.89
CA THR A 292 20.18 -8.13 -16.24
C THR A 292 19.90 -8.25 -14.76
N ASP A 293 19.81 -7.12 -14.07
CA ASP A 293 19.54 -7.02 -12.63
C ASP A 293 18.34 -6.05 -12.45
N ARG A 294 17.21 -6.47 -13.01
CA ARG A 294 16.03 -5.62 -13.18
C ARG A 294 15.57 -5.00 -11.86
N GLY A 295 15.46 -3.67 -11.86
CA GLY A 295 15.09 -2.93 -10.67
C GLY A 295 16.26 -2.45 -9.83
N ARG A 296 17.51 -2.84 -10.17
CA ARG A 296 18.68 -2.37 -9.46
C ARG A 296 18.88 -0.87 -9.63
N LEU A 297 18.95 -0.16 -8.52
CA LEU A 297 19.28 1.26 -8.46
C LEU A 297 20.77 1.49 -8.32
N ARG A 298 21.31 2.44 -9.09
CA ARG A 298 22.71 2.90 -8.97
C ARG A 298 22.75 4.42 -9.04
N ARG A 299 23.34 5.03 -8.02
CA ARG A 299 23.61 6.46 -8.06
C ARG A 299 24.69 6.76 -9.09
N THR A 300 24.42 7.70 -9.97
CA THR A 300 25.34 8.05 -11.08
C THR A 300 25.93 9.47 -10.93
N ASP A 301 25.18 10.40 -10.34
CA ASP A 301 25.61 11.79 -10.18
C ASP A 301 24.76 12.48 -9.09
N ASP A 302 25.03 13.76 -8.84
CA ASP A 302 24.16 14.62 -8.05
C ASP A 302 22.84 14.86 -8.77
N GLY A 303 21.74 14.93 -8.03
CA GLY A 303 20.41 15.10 -8.60
C GLY A 303 19.29 15.16 -7.56
N PRO A 304 18.05 15.36 -8.01
CA PRO A 304 16.91 15.62 -7.12
C PRO A 304 16.21 14.38 -6.59
N VAL A 305 16.44 13.20 -7.18
CA VAL A 305 15.75 11.98 -6.78
C VAL A 305 16.24 11.56 -5.39
N GLN A 306 15.32 11.32 -4.50
CA GLN A 306 15.58 10.83 -3.15
C GLN A 306 15.46 9.31 -3.14
N VAL A 307 16.49 8.61 -2.70
CA VAL A 307 16.42 7.16 -2.47
C VAL A 307 16.64 6.89 -0.99
N VAL A 308 15.74 6.15 -0.40
CA VAL A 308 15.82 5.76 1.01
C VAL A 308 16.93 4.73 1.16
N THR A 309 17.89 5.01 2.03
CA THR A 309 19.04 4.16 2.34
C THR A 309 19.01 3.59 3.75
N GLY A 310 18.06 4.03 4.56
CA GLY A 310 17.86 3.54 5.91
C GLY A 310 16.50 3.96 6.46
N LEU A 311 15.96 3.16 7.37
CA LEU A 311 14.69 3.41 8.04
C LEU A 311 14.88 3.34 9.56
N ASP A 312 14.26 4.29 10.26
CA ASP A 312 14.18 4.29 11.72
C ASP A 312 12.94 3.47 12.15
N ALA A 313 13.17 2.26 12.64
CA ALA A 313 12.11 1.34 13.06
C ALA A 313 11.25 1.91 14.21
N ALA A 314 11.83 2.72 15.10
CA ALA A 314 11.08 3.34 16.19
C ALA A 314 10.16 4.45 15.67
N ALA A 315 10.65 5.28 14.73
CA ALA A 315 9.85 6.30 14.09
C ALA A 315 8.71 5.70 13.25
N LEU A 316 8.97 4.63 12.48
CA LEU A 316 7.92 3.89 11.77
C LEU A 316 6.86 3.34 12.73
N THR A 317 7.29 2.72 13.83
CA THR A 317 6.37 2.19 14.85
C THR A 317 5.48 3.29 15.42
N GLU A 318 6.03 4.50 15.66
CA GLU A 318 5.22 5.61 16.17
C GLU A 318 4.19 6.09 15.14
N VAL A 319 4.56 6.14 13.85
CA VAL A 319 3.59 6.43 12.76
C VAL A 319 2.46 5.41 12.79
N TYR A 320 2.76 4.11 12.85
CA TYR A 320 1.73 3.07 12.88
C TYR A 320 0.83 3.21 14.11
N ARG A 321 1.41 3.42 15.29
CA ARG A 321 0.65 3.62 16.53
C ARG A 321 -0.25 4.84 16.47
N SER A 322 0.20 5.93 15.86
CA SER A 322 -0.59 7.16 15.78
C SER A 322 -1.85 7.01 14.94
N VAL A 323 -1.80 6.14 13.94
CA VAL A 323 -2.87 5.94 12.95
C VAL A 323 -3.78 4.78 13.36
N PHE A 324 -3.24 3.72 13.96
CA PHE A 324 -3.95 2.46 14.20
C PHE A 324 -4.39 2.23 15.66
N ARG A 325 -4.41 3.27 16.45
CA ARG A 325 -4.96 3.24 17.82
C ARG A 325 -6.48 3.21 17.86
#